data_ddebd531c83b62fc2c94b61296cddbaa
#
_entry.id   ddebd531c83b62fc2c94b61296cddbaa
#
_cell.length_a   1.000
_cell.length_b   1.000
_cell.length_c   1.000
_cell.angle_alpha   90.00
_cell.angle_beta   90.00
_cell.angle_gamma   90.00
#
_symmetry.space_group_name_H-M   'P 1'
#
loop_
_entity.id
_entity.type
_entity.pdbx_description
1 polymer ?
#
loop_
_entity_poly.entity_id
_entity_poly.type
_entity_poly.pdbx_seq_one_letter_code
_entity_poly.pdbx_strand_id
1 'polypeptide(L)'
;MKSLVACLMTAICISAMAQENLQSNSITEREAKIKASLQRRAERLKANGGLVMKPHTGNFARVVSAQKTVPLVDIDEFVRQFNTGLNIWIEVSELGPAKTVWETLAEAKKIPNTGLLLLIVDDDTTPRILSAFEEGWAILNVHSLDSDLPPTQVYRERVRKEINRAFAQCAGAGTSLNRPCVMEPAYTLTQIDSIKFPVMSPEAMSKISEAATKRSVPPIWKANYRRACQEGWAPAPTNNIQKAIWDEIHAIPTESIKIKP
;
A
#
# COMPACT_ATOMS: atom_id res chain seq x y z
N MET A 1 8.08 64.13 -2.50
CA MET A 1 7.82 62.82 -3.12
C MET A 1 8.60 61.66 -2.46
N LYS A 2 9.87 61.80 -2.05
CA LYS A 2 10.65 60.73 -1.42
C LYS A 2 10.08 60.18 -0.08
N SER A 3 9.42 61.01 0.72
CA SER A 3 8.87 60.63 2.03
C SER A 3 7.61 59.76 1.92
N LEU A 4 6.78 59.95 0.89
CA LEU A 4 5.53 59.19 0.70
C LEU A 4 5.78 57.73 0.26
N VAL A 5 6.82 57.52 -0.56
CA VAL A 5 7.23 56.20 -1.04
C VAL A 5 7.77 55.34 0.11
N ALA A 6 8.53 55.94 1.04
CA ALA A 6 9.05 55.22 2.20
C ALA A 6 7.93 54.72 3.16
N CYS A 7 6.90 55.54 3.38
CA CYS A 7 5.73 55.13 4.20
C CYS A 7 4.89 54.02 3.55
N LEU A 8 4.76 54.03 2.19
CA LEU A 8 4.02 52.98 1.49
C LEU A 8 4.74 51.62 1.56
N MET A 9 6.07 51.63 1.39
CA MET A 9 6.89 50.40 1.47
C MET A 9 6.87 49.78 2.87
N THR A 10 6.92 50.62 3.93
CA THR A 10 6.83 50.11 5.32
C THR A 10 5.44 49.52 5.62
N ALA A 11 4.37 50.09 5.14
CA ALA A 11 3.03 49.58 5.31
C ALA A 11 2.80 48.23 4.61
N ILE A 12 3.38 48.06 3.39
CA ILE A 12 3.32 46.77 2.65
C ILE A 12 4.12 45.69 3.36
N CYS A 13 5.31 45.98 3.90
CA CYS A 13 6.11 45.02 4.65
C CYS A 13 5.42 44.59 5.96
N ILE A 14 4.79 45.49 6.69
CA ILE A 14 4.05 45.16 7.94
C ILE A 14 2.82 44.32 7.62
N SER A 15 2.12 44.60 6.51
CA SER A 15 0.98 43.80 6.06
C SER A 15 1.38 42.39 5.63
N ALA A 16 2.48 42.20 4.95
CA ALA A 16 3.03 40.91 4.55
C ALA A 16 3.45 40.07 5.77
N MET A 17 4.18 40.65 6.71
CA MET A 17 4.57 39.98 7.97
C MET A 17 3.36 39.60 8.85
N ALA A 18 2.31 40.43 8.87
CA ALA A 18 1.07 40.09 9.60
C ALA A 18 0.32 38.94 8.94
N GLN A 19 0.31 38.84 7.62
CA GLN A 19 -0.28 37.74 6.87
C GLN A 19 0.49 36.40 7.07
N GLU A 20 1.82 36.44 7.05
CA GLU A 20 2.65 35.24 7.33
C GLU A 20 2.46 34.74 8.75
N ASN A 21 2.39 35.64 9.75
CA ASN A 21 2.11 35.25 11.15
C ASN A 21 0.70 34.65 11.33
N LEU A 22 -0.31 35.17 10.65
CA LEU A 22 -1.67 34.62 10.69
C LEU A 22 -1.74 33.24 10.03
N GLN A 23 -1.06 33.01 8.91
CA GLN A 23 -0.97 31.70 8.26
C GLN A 23 -0.19 30.70 9.13
N SER A 24 0.94 31.08 9.72
CA SER A 24 1.73 30.24 10.62
C SER A 24 0.93 29.81 11.84
N ASN A 25 0.22 30.73 12.50
CA ASN A 25 -0.64 30.41 13.65
C ASN A 25 -1.79 29.46 13.27
N SER A 26 -2.41 29.61 12.10
CA SER A 26 -3.48 28.73 11.62
C SER A 26 -2.98 27.31 11.32
N ILE A 27 -1.78 27.18 10.80
CA ILE A 27 -1.13 25.88 10.53
C ILE A 27 -0.85 25.16 11.85
N THR A 28 -0.24 25.87 12.83
CA THR A 28 0.11 25.31 14.15
C THR A 28 -1.14 24.86 14.92
N GLU A 29 -2.23 25.65 14.87
CA GLU A 29 -3.50 25.28 15.49
C GLU A 29 -4.13 24.04 14.82
N ARG A 30 -4.05 23.94 13.50
CA ARG A 30 -4.53 22.79 12.75
C ARG A 30 -3.75 21.52 13.08
N GLU A 31 -2.43 21.62 13.16
CA GLU A 31 -1.55 20.50 13.57
C GLU A 31 -1.84 20.05 15.00
N ALA A 32 -2.03 20.96 15.93
CA ALA A 32 -2.41 20.64 17.30
C ALA A 32 -3.77 19.92 17.38
N LYS A 33 -4.77 20.35 16.59
CA LYS A 33 -6.09 19.67 16.49
C LYS A 33 -5.96 18.26 15.91
N ILE A 34 -5.13 18.09 14.87
CA ILE A 34 -4.86 16.77 14.28
C ILE A 34 -4.18 15.86 15.32
N LYS A 35 -3.13 16.32 15.98
CA LYS A 35 -2.43 15.57 17.04
C LYS A 35 -3.36 15.14 18.16
N ALA A 36 -4.19 16.03 18.68
CA ALA A 36 -5.17 15.73 19.72
C ALA A 36 -6.24 14.72 19.23
N SER A 37 -6.64 14.77 17.97
CA SER A 37 -7.55 13.80 17.36
C SER A 37 -6.93 12.41 17.26
N LEU A 38 -5.67 12.33 16.80
CA LEU A 38 -4.92 11.08 16.70
C LEU A 38 -4.70 10.44 18.08
N GLN A 39 -4.36 11.24 19.09
CA GLN A 39 -4.19 10.77 20.46
C GLN A 39 -5.50 10.17 21.02
N ARG A 40 -6.62 10.87 20.89
CA ARG A 40 -7.94 10.35 21.29
C ARG A 40 -8.31 9.07 20.57
N ARG A 41 -7.97 8.95 19.29
CA ARG A 41 -8.18 7.71 18.53
C ARG A 41 -7.32 6.56 19.05
N ALA A 42 -6.05 6.80 19.36
CA ALA A 42 -5.15 5.80 19.94
C ALA A 42 -5.62 5.33 21.31
N GLU A 43 -6.08 6.24 22.18
CA GLU A 43 -6.65 5.92 23.49
C GLU A 43 -7.91 5.07 23.38
N ARG A 44 -8.83 5.40 22.46
CA ARG A 44 -10.02 4.57 22.17
C ARG A 44 -9.67 3.20 21.66
N LEU A 45 -8.69 3.09 20.74
CA LEU A 45 -8.22 1.78 20.26
C LEU A 45 -7.61 0.95 21.39
N LYS A 46 -6.81 1.56 22.25
CA LYS A 46 -6.24 0.91 23.44
C LYS A 46 -7.33 0.41 24.39
N ALA A 47 -8.31 1.26 24.70
CA ALA A 47 -9.44 0.91 25.55
C ALA A 47 -10.31 -0.24 24.98
N ASN A 48 -10.34 -0.39 23.67
CA ASN A 48 -11.02 -1.50 22.97
C ASN A 48 -10.11 -2.69 22.64
N GLY A 49 -9.00 -2.85 23.36
CA GLY A 49 -8.08 -3.96 23.21
C GLY A 49 -7.13 -3.88 22.03
N GLY A 50 -7.09 -2.74 21.32
CA GLY A 50 -6.24 -2.56 20.15
C GLY A 50 -6.90 -2.97 18.83
N LEU A 51 -6.13 -2.89 17.75
CA LEU A 51 -6.55 -3.29 16.41
C LEU A 51 -6.09 -4.74 16.16
N VAL A 52 -7.00 -5.57 15.72
CA VAL A 52 -6.74 -6.96 15.32
C VAL A 52 -7.15 -7.20 13.87
N MET A 53 -6.52 -8.16 13.23
CA MET A 53 -6.83 -8.57 11.87
C MET A 53 -7.59 -9.89 11.89
N LYS A 54 -8.61 -10.00 11.03
CA LYS A 54 -9.30 -11.28 10.81
C LYS A 54 -8.31 -12.26 10.20
N PRO A 55 -8.31 -13.54 10.63
CA PRO A 55 -7.48 -14.57 10.01
C PRO A 55 -7.74 -14.64 8.50
N HIS A 56 -6.67 -14.83 7.75
CA HIS A 56 -6.75 -14.98 6.30
C HIS A 56 -7.40 -16.32 5.94
N THR A 57 -8.38 -16.27 5.05
CA THR A 57 -9.03 -17.45 4.46
C THR A 57 -9.23 -17.19 2.96
N GLY A 58 -8.58 -17.97 2.12
CA GLY A 58 -8.64 -17.80 0.66
C GLY A 58 -7.26 -17.66 0.02
N ASN A 59 -7.23 -17.06 -1.16
CA ASN A 59 -6.01 -16.87 -1.93
C ASN A 59 -5.28 -15.59 -1.52
N PHE A 60 -3.97 -15.54 -1.81
CA PHE A 60 -3.14 -14.35 -1.68
C PHE A 60 -2.92 -13.69 -3.04
N ALA A 61 -2.71 -12.39 -3.03
CA ALA A 61 -1.92 -11.76 -4.07
C ALA A 61 -0.44 -11.99 -3.72
N ARG A 62 0.36 -12.52 -4.64
CA ARG A 62 1.78 -12.84 -4.39
C ARG A 62 2.71 -11.93 -5.17
N VAL A 63 3.77 -11.51 -4.50
CA VAL A 63 4.95 -10.91 -5.13
C VAL A 63 6.12 -11.86 -4.89
N VAL A 64 6.66 -12.41 -5.96
CA VAL A 64 7.70 -13.45 -5.91
C VAL A 64 8.97 -12.90 -6.52
N SER A 65 10.08 -12.88 -5.75
CA SER A 65 11.41 -12.57 -6.26
C SER A 65 12.11 -13.85 -6.72
N ALA A 66 12.48 -13.90 -7.98
CA ALA A 66 13.30 -14.99 -8.50
C ALA A 66 14.79 -14.74 -8.18
N GLN A 67 15.51 -15.78 -7.77
CA GLN A 67 16.98 -15.77 -7.60
C GLN A 67 17.53 -14.61 -6.74
N LYS A 68 16.74 -14.07 -5.81
CA LYS A 68 17.11 -12.90 -4.99
C LYS A 68 17.41 -11.64 -5.82
N THR A 69 16.86 -11.52 -7.01
CA THR A 69 17.04 -10.39 -7.91
C THR A 69 16.82 -9.05 -7.21
N VAL A 70 15.77 -8.94 -6.38
CA VAL A 70 15.56 -7.82 -5.48
C VAL A 70 15.52 -8.37 -4.05
N PRO A 71 16.23 -7.74 -3.08
CA PRO A 71 16.18 -8.19 -1.69
C PRO A 71 14.75 -8.25 -1.14
N LEU A 72 14.39 -9.37 -0.50
CA LEU A 72 13.05 -9.56 0.06
C LEU A 72 12.65 -8.47 1.04
N VAL A 73 13.60 -7.91 1.80
CA VAL A 73 13.36 -6.81 2.73
C VAL A 73 12.87 -5.55 2.01
N ASP A 74 13.39 -5.25 0.83
CA ASP A 74 12.97 -4.10 0.02
C ASP A 74 11.57 -4.35 -0.57
N ILE A 75 11.33 -5.56 -1.10
CA ILE A 75 10.02 -5.94 -1.62
C ILE A 75 8.96 -5.90 -0.52
N ASP A 76 9.26 -6.42 0.66
CA ASP A 76 8.35 -6.43 1.81
C ASP A 76 8.01 -5.00 2.27
N GLU A 77 8.99 -4.09 2.28
CA GLU A 77 8.76 -2.67 2.56
C GLU A 77 7.82 -2.04 1.53
N PHE A 78 8.06 -2.27 0.25
CA PHE A 78 7.23 -1.72 -0.83
C PHE A 78 5.80 -2.28 -0.77
N VAL A 79 5.67 -3.58 -0.56
CA VAL A 79 4.38 -4.28 -0.49
C VAL A 79 3.56 -3.87 0.74
N ARG A 80 4.20 -3.55 1.87
CA ARG A 80 3.46 -3.04 3.05
C ARG A 80 2.70 -1.75 2.74
N GLN A 81 3.26 -0.89 1.89
CA GLN A 81 2.58 0.32 1.44
C GLN A 81 1.35 -0.03 0.58
N PHE A 82 1.44 -1.07 -0.25
CA PHE A 82 0.31 -1.58 -1.02
C PHE A 82 -0.79 -2.14 -0.14
N ASN A 83 -0.45 -3.01 0.80
CA ASN A 83 -1.40 -3.62 1.72
C ASN A 83 -2.23 -2.57 2.45
N THR A 84 -1.63 -1.42 2.78
CA THR A 84 -2.33 -0.34 3.45
C THR A 84 -3.29 0.41 2.51
N GLY A 85 -2.91 0.56 1.22
CA GLY A 85 -3.70 1.28 0.21
C GLY A 85 -4.73 0.40 -0.48
N LEU A 86 -4.37 -0.83 -0.83
CA LEU A 86 -5.22 -1.73 -1.63
C LEU A 86 -6.20 -2.54 -0.81
N ASN A 87 -5.96 -2.67 0.50
CA ASN A 87 -6.79 -3.45 1.41
C ASN A 87 -7.00 -4.91 0.97
N ILE A 88 -5.97 -5.55 0.41
CA ILE A 88 -5.97 -6.97 0.04
C ILE A 88 -4.79 -7.70 0.68
N TRP A 89 -4.86 -9.02 0.75
CA TRP A 89 -3.79 -9.85 1.30
C TRP A 89 -2.70 -10.09 0.26
N ILE A 90 -1.50 -9.53 0.52
CA ILE A 90 -0.33 -9.72 -0.32
C ILE A 90 0.74 -10.45 0.49
N GLU A 91 1.28 -11.52 -0.07
CA GLU A 91 2.44 -12.23 0.45
C GLU A 91 3.65 -12.02 -0.45
N VAL A 92 4.82 -11.92 0.18
CA VAL A 92 6.10 -11.91 -0.49
C VAL A 92 6.76 -13.26 -0.30
N SER A 93 7.32 -13.80 -1.37
CA SER A 93 8.07 -15.06 -1.35
C SER A 93 9.25 -15.02 -2.31
N GLU A 94 10.14 -15.99 -2.17
CA GLU A 94 11.31 -16.15 -3.01
C GLU A 94 11.28 -17.52 -3.70
N LEU A 95 11.72 -17.55 -4.96
CA LEU A 95 11.98 -18.80 -5.66
C LEU A 95 13.50 -18.96 -5.89
N GLY A 96 13.96 -20.17 -5.71
CA GLY A 96 15.32 -20.57 -6.01
C GLY A 96 15.68 -20.48 -7.49
N PRO A 97 16.90 -20.88 -7.90
CA PRO A 97 17.36 -20.77 -9.28
C PRO A 97 16.47 -21.59 -10.20
N ALA A 98 15.84 -20.90 -11.14
CA ALA A 98 15.17 -21.51 -12.28
C ALA A 98 16.04 -21.36 -13.54
N LYS A 99 15.76 -22.16 -14.56
CA LYS A 99 16.55 -22.16 -15.78
C LYS A 99 16.14 -21.03 -16.74
N THR A 100 14.87 -20.73 -16.80
CA THR A 100 14.30 -19.68 -17.66
C THR A 100 13.22 -18.91 -16.92
N VAL A 101 12.89 -17.71 -17.42
CA VAL A 101 11.79 -16.88 -16.88
C VAL A 101 10.45 -17.62 -16.92
N TRP A 102 10.20 -18.38 -17.99
CA TRP A 102 8.95 -19.12 -18.17
C TRP A 102 8.82 -20.31 -17.23
N GLU A 103 9.92 -21.03 -16.99
CA GLU A 103 9.96 -22.10 -15.99
C GLU A 103 9.75 -21.54 -14.59
N THR A 104 10.38 -20.41 -14.28
CA THR A 104 10.19 -19.70 -13.00
C THR A 104 8.73 -19.27 -12.82
N LEU A 105 8.10 -18.73 -13.87
CA LEU A 105 6.67 -18.38 -13.83
C LEU A 105 5.80 -19.61 -13.60
N ALA A 106 6.12 -20.73 -14.28
CA ALA A 106 5.37 -21.98 -14.11
C ALA A 106 5.50 -22.53 -12.69
N GLU A 107 6.66 -22.41 -12.05
CA GLU A 107 6.87 -22.77 -10.66
C GLU A 107 6.14 -21.81 -9.70
N ALA A 108 6.21 -20.51 -9.92
CA ALA A 108 5.50 -19.50 -9.13
C ALA A 108 3.99 -19.71 -9.16
N LYS A 109 3.42 -20.08 -10.32
CA LYS A 109 1.98 -20.42 -10.47
C LYS A 109 1.57 -21.65 -9.65
N LYS A 110 2.49 -22.55 -9.29
CA LYS A 110 2.20 -23.74 -8.47
C LYS A 110 2.16 -23.44 -6.97
N ILE A 111 2.57 -22.24 -6.53
CA ILE A 111 2.52 -21.87 -5.11
C ILE A 111 1.06 -21.89 -4.67
N PRO A 112 0.71 -22.66 -3.61
CA PRO A 112 -0.67 -22.80 -3.18
C PRO A 112 -1.33 -21.47 -2.80
N ASN A 113 -2.62 -21.38 -3.01
CA ASN A 113 -3.44 -20.22 -2.65
C ASN A 113 -3.00 -18.91 -3.35
N THR A 114 -2.47 -19.00 -4.58
CA THR A 114 -2.11 -17.83 -5.38
C THR A 114 -3.30 -17.40 -6.24
N GLY A 115 -3.85 -16.20 -5.99
CA GLY A 115 -4.93 -15.62 -6.77
C GLY A 115 -4.42 -14.61 -7.82
N LEU A 116 -3.51 -13.73 -7.42
CA LEU A 116 -2.77 -12.81 -8.30
C LEU A 116 -1.28 -13.04 -8.11
N LEU A 117 -0.50 -12.96 -9.18
CA LEU A 117 0.93 -13.24 -9.15
C LEU A 117 1.73 -12.14 -9.85
N LEU A 118 2.63 -11.50 -9.14
CA LEU A 118 3.70 -10.68 -9.71
C LEU A 118 5.04 -11.41 -9.51
N LEU A 119 5.68 -11.80 -10.60
CA LEU A 119 7.02 -12.38 -10.61
C LEU A 119 8.05 -11.29 -10.91
N ILE A 120 9.08 -11.17 -10.10
CA ILE A 120 10.22 -10.25 -10.31
C ILE A 120 11.42 -11.08 -10.76
N VAL A 121 11.99 -10.71 -11.90
CA VAL A 121 13.14 -11.37 -12.55
C VAL A 121 14.21 -10.35 -12.93
N ASP A 122 15.40 -10.83 -13.18
CA ASP A 122 16.48 -10.13 -13.86
C ASP A 122 16.88 -10.94 -15.09
N ASP A 123 16.51 -10.48 -16.27
CA ASP A 123 16.68 -11.20 -17.54
C ASP A 123 16.91 -10.20 -18.68
N ASP A 124 17.88 -10.48 -19.54
CA ASP A 124 18.29 -9.60 -20.64
C ASP A 124 17.38 -9.65 -21.87
N THR A 125 16.51 -10.65 -21.96
CA THR A 125 15.64 -10.89 -23.12
C THR A 125 14.17 -10.53 -22.90
N THR A 126 13.72 -10.50 -21.66
CA THR A 126 12.31 -10.26 -21.32
C THR A 126 12.00 -8.76 -21.25
N PRO A 127 10.86 -8.31 -21.81
CA PRO A 127 10.41 -6.93 -21.63
C PRO A 127 10.29 -6.52 -20.16
N ARG A 128 10.46 -5.22 -19.86
CA ARG A 128 10.40 -4.71 -18.49
C ARG A 128 9.14 -5.12 -17.73
N ILE A 129 7.97 -5.06 -18.38
CA ILE A 129 6.72 -5.59 -17.82
C ILE A 129 6.03 -6.43 -18.88
N LEU A 130 5.63 -7.64 -18.50
CA LEU A 130 4.79 -8.52 -19.29
C LEU A 130 3.62 -8.96 -18.40
N SER A 131 2.39 -8.88 -18.88
CA SER A 131 1.21 -9.23 -18.08
C SER A 131 0.19 -10.01 -18.89
N ALA A 132 -0.46 -10.97 -18.22
CA ALA A 132 -1.63 -11.68 -18.72
C ALA A 132 -2.74 -11.56 -17.65
N PHE A 133 -3.47 -10.46 -17.67
CA PHE A 133 -4.45 -10.13 -16.65
C PHE A 133 -5.62 -11.12 -16.59
N GLU A 134 -5.99 -11.73 -17.71
CA GLU A 134 -7.02 -12.78 -17.72
C GLU A 134 -6.59 -14.03 -16.92
N GLU A 135 -5.29 -14.32 -16.89
CA GLU A 135 -4.72 -15.38 -16.09
C GLU A 135 -4.34 -14.90 -14.67
N GLY A 136 -4.24 -13.60 -14.45
CA GLY A 136 -3.92 -12.98 -13.15
C GLY A 136 -2.45 -12.99 -12.79
N TRP A 137 -1.56 -12.85 -13.76
CA TRP A 137 -0.12 -12.73 -13.50
C TRP A 137 0.53 -11.60 -14.28
N ALA A 138 1.67 -11.15 -13.75
CA ALA A 138 2.59 -10.27 -14.44
C ALA A 138 4.04 -10.65 -14.10
N ILE A 139 4.96 -10.32 -14.99
CA ILE A 139 6.40 -10.36 -14.79
C ILE A 139 6.90 -8.93 -14.76
N LEU A 140 7.69 -8.59 -13.75
CA LEU A 140 8.51 -7.39 -13.70
C LEU A 140 9.96 -7.80 -13.90
N ASN A 141 10.56 -7.37 -15.00
CA ASN A 141 11.98 -7.52 -15.24
C ASN A 141 12.71 -6.25 -14.82
N VAL A 142 13.62 -6.38 -13.86
CA VAL A 142 14.36 -5.24 -13.29
C VAL A 142 15.68 -4.96 -14.03
N HIS A 143 16.08 -5.81 -14.98
CA HIS A 143 17.36 -5.75 -15.69
C HIS A 143 17.71 -4.35 -16.23
N SER A 144 16.75 -3.67 -16.83
CA SER A 144 16.97 -2.34 -17.40
C SER A 144 16.93 -1.19 -16.39
N LEU A 145 16.53 -1.43 -15.11
CA LEU A 145 16.33 -0.37 -14.15
C LEU A 145 17.63 0.18 -13.55
N ASP A 146 18.74 -0.56 -13.68
CA ASP A 146 20.09 -0.17 -13.23
C ASP A 146 21.07 0.06 -14.38
N SER A 147 20.62 0.02 -15.62
CA SER A 147 21.48 0.08 -16.80
C SER A 147 22.34 1.34 -16.92
N ASP A 148 21.95 2.43 -16.23
CA ASP A 148 22.70 3.68 -16.11
C ASP A 148 23.53 3.78 -14.80
N LEU A 149 23.64 2.66 -14.06
CA LEU A 149 24.35 2.56 -12.77
C LEU A 149 23.93 3.66 -11.77
N PRO A 150 22.65 3.77 -11.46
CA PRO A 150 22.13 4.84 -10.60
C PRO A 150 22.56 4.63 -9.14
N PRO A 151 22.55 5.67 -8.30
CA PRO A 151 22.64 5.50 -6.86
C PRO A 151 21.57 4.51 -6.34
N THR A 152 21.92 3.71 -5.34
CA THR A 152 21.03 2.66 -4.76
C THR A 152 19.61 3.17 -4.47
N GLN A 153 19.47 4.38 -3.95
CA GLN A 153 18.16 4.96 -3.65
C GLN A 153 17.33 5.19 -4.90
N VAL A 154 17.93 5.64 -6.00
CA VAL A 154 17.25 5.86 -7.29
C VAL A 154 16.78 4.52 -7.84
N TYR A 155 17.63 3.50 -7.83
CA TYR A 155 17.27 2.15 -8.23
C TYR A 155 16.09 1.60 -7.41
N ARG A 156 16.13 1.70 -6.08
CA ARG A 156 15.03 1.27 -5.21
C ARG A 156 13.71 1.97 -5.54
N GLU A 157 13.75 3.29 -5.79
CA GLU A 157 12.56 4.04 -6.18
C GLU A 157 12.01 3.61 -7.54
N ARG A 158 12.87 3.30 -8.52
CA ARG A 158 12.46 2.73 -9.81
C ARG A 158 11.77 1.40 -9.61
N VAL A 159 12.40 0.48 -8.88
CA VAL A 159 11.84 -0.85 -8.55
C VAL A 159 10.49 -0.70 -7.86
N ARG A 160 10.36 0.18 -6.88
CA ARG A 160 9.10 0.43 -6.18
C ARG A 160 7.98 0.90 -7.13
N LYS A 161 8.27 1.85 -8.01
CA LYS A 161 7.30 2.36 -8.99
C LYS A 161 6.87 1.27 -9.97
N GLU A 162 7.81 0.48 -10.46
CA GLU A 162 7.55 -0.58 -11.44
C GLU A 162 6.84 -1.81 -10.83
N ILE A 163 7.10 -2.15 -9.56
CA ILE A 163 6.30 -3.13 -8.81
C ILE A 163 4.84 -2.69 -8.76
N ASN A 164 4.57 -1.41 -8.42
CA ASN A 164 3.23 -0.86 -8.37
C ASN A 164 2.53 -0.95 -9.72
N ARG A 165 3.23 -0.55 -10.78
CA ARG A 165 2.72 -0.59 -12.15
C ARG A 165 2.43 -2.01 -12.61
N ALA A 166 3.40 -2.92 -12.47
CA ALA A 166 3.27 -4.30 -12.90
C ALA A 166 2.14 -5.03 -12.15
N PHE A 167 2.00 -4.75 -10.84
CA PHE A 167 0.91 -5.32 -10.06
C PHE A 167 -0.47 -4.81 -10.52
N ALA A 168 -0.58 -3.53 -10.84
CA ALA A 168 -1.82 -2.98 -11.39
C ALA A 168 -2.14 -3.59 -12.78
N GLN A 169 -1.14 -3.78 -13.63
CA GLN A 169 -1.31 -4.43 -14.93
C GLN A 169 -1.66 -5.92 -14.80
N CYS A 170 -1.14 -6.62 -13.78
CA CYS A 170 -1.57 -7.97 -13.43
C CYS A 170 -3.08 -8.07 -13.19
N ALA A 171 -3.67 -7.01 -12.67
CA ALA A 171 -5.11 -6.90 -12.42
C ALA A 171 -5.92 -6.30 -13.59
N GLY A 172 -5.27 -6.01 -14.73
CA GLY A 172 -5.92 -5.45 -15.91
C GLY A 172 -6.06 -3.93 -15.91
N ALA A 173 -5.33 -3.21 -15.05
CA ALA A 173 -5.30 -1.75 -15.11
C ALA A 173 -4.43 -1.29 -16.28
N GLY A 174 -4.97 -0.38 -17.10
CA GLY A 174 -4.25 0.28 -18.18
C GLY A 174 -3.43 1.50 -17.68
N THR A 175 -2.76 2.15 -18.61
CA THR A 175 -2.10 3.44 -18.37
C THR A 175 -3.11 4.53 -18.05
N SER A 176 -2.74 5.47 -17.18
CA SER A 176 -3.57 6.62 -16.82
C SER A 176 -2.91 7.91 -17.31
N LEU A 177 -3.65 8.69 -18.09
CA LEU A 177 -3.20 10.00 -18.60
C LEU A 177 -3.78 11.17 -17.77
N ASN A 178 -4.77 10.92 -16.93
CA ASN A 178 -5.60 11.97 -16.34
C ASN A 178 -5.12 12.45 -14.97
N ARG A 179 -4.22 11.73 -14.32
CA ARG A 179 -3.72 12.08 -12.98
C ARG A 179 -2.27 11.64 -12.83
N PRO A 180 -1.42 12.45 -12.17
CA PRO A 180 -0.08 12.02 -11.85
C PRO A 180 -0.13 10.81 -10.90
N CYS A 181 0.32 9.66 -11.39
CA CYS A 181 0.34 8.40 -10.63
C CYS A 181 1.35 7.44 -11.27
N VAL A 182 1.62 6.33 -10.62
CA VAL A 182 2.54 5.30 -11.13
C VAL A 182 2.09 4.70 -12.48
N MET A 183 0.81 4.87 -12.84
CA MET A 183 0.25 4.36 -14.10
C MET A 183 0.46 5.29 -15.30
N GLU A 184 1.17 6.43 -15.12
CA GLU A 184 1.58 7.27 -16.25
C GLU A 184 2.45 6.47 -17.23
N PRO A 185 2.31 6.70 -18.56
CA PRO A 185 3.20 6.07 -19.53
C PRO A 185 4.67 6.41 -19.22
N ALA A 186 5.50 5.40 -19.07
CA ALA A 186 6.92 5.57 -18.81
C ALA A 186 7.71 4.47 -19.53
N TYR A 187 8.30 4.83 -20.65
CA TYR A 187 9.04 3.92 -21.53
C TYR A 187 10.54 3.99 -21.27
N THR A 188 11.04 5.11 -20.75
CA THR A 188 12.46 5.34 -20.45
C THR A 188 12.70 5.49 -18.95
N LEU A 189 13.95 5.30 -18.50
CA LEU A 189 14.34 5.51 -17.10
C LEU A 189 14.07 6.95 -16.64
N THR A 190 14.36 7.94 -17.48
CA THR A 190 14.08 9.36 -17.19
C THR A 190 12.59 9.61 -16.93
N GLN A 191 11.71 8.94 -17.70
CA GLN A 191 10.27 9.04 -17.47
C GLN A 191 9.84 8.36 -16.18
N ILE A 192 10.42 7.20 -15.82
CA ILE A 192 10.19 6.56 -14.52
C ILE A 192 10.64 7.49 -13.39
N ASP A 193 11.80 8.08 -13.50
CA ASP A 193 12.36 8.99 -12.49
C ASP A 193 11.49 10.23 -12.30
N SER A 194 10.89 10.73 -13.38
CA SER A 194 10.01 11.93 -13.36
C SER A 194 8.67 11.71 -12.66
N ILE A 195 8.23 10.47 -12.44
CA ILE A 195 6.99 10.17 -11.73
C ILE A 195 7.13 10.59 -10.26
N LYS A 196 6.42 11.66 -9.88
CA LYS A 196 6.48 12.22 -8.52
C LYS A 196 5.65 11.47 -7.50
N PHE A 197 4.57 10.83 -7.96
CA PHE A 197 3.60 10.15 -7.09
C PHE A 197 3.62 8.65 -7.36
N PRO A 198 4.33 7.86 -6.54
CA PRO A 198 4.41 6.41 -6.69
C PRO A 198 3.16 5.70 -6.16
N VAL A 199 2.00 6.32 -6.30
CA VAL A 199 0.69 5.81 -5.89
C VAL A 199 -0.12 5.40 -7.11
N MET A 200 -1.06 4.48 -6.91
CA MET A 200 -1.96 4.04 -7.97
C MET A 200 -3.12 5.02 -8.14
N SER A 201 -3.65 5.11 -9.36
CA SER A 201 -4.90 5.84 -9.60
C SER A 201 -6.09 5.12 -8.98
N PRO A 202 -7.20 5.83 -8.67
CA PRO A 202 -8.41 5.20 -8.19
C PRO A 202 -8.95 4.12 -9.13
N GLU A 203 -8.81 4.32 -10.44
CA GLU A 203 -9.21 3.36 -11.48
C GLU A 203 -8.37 2.08 -11.40
N ALA A 204 -7.05 2.19 -11.24
CA ALA A 204 -6.16 1.05 -11.04
C ALA A 204 -6.50 0.30 -9.74
N MET A 205 -6.77 1.02 -8.65
CA MET A 205 -7.20 0.42 -7.37
C MET A 205 -8.53 -0.34 -7.51
N SER A 206 -9.48 0.20 -8.28
CA SER A 206 -10.75 -0.49 -8.58
C SER A 206 -10.51 -1.79 -9.34
N LYS A 207 -9.66 -1.77 -10.37
CA LYS A 207 -9.30 -2.97 -11.15
C LYS A 207 -8.62 -4.03 -10.29
N ILE A 208 -7.73 -3.64 -9.40
CA ILE A 208 -7.09 -4.58 -8.47
C ILE A 208 -8.13 -5.20 -7.53
N SER A 209 -9.06 -4.41 -7.01
CA SER A 209 -10.12 -4.91 -6.14
C SER A 209 -11.05 -5.89 -6.86
N GLU A 210 -11.45 -5.58 -8.09
CA GLU A 210 -12.25 -6.46 -8.96
C GLU A 210 -11.52 -7.78 -9.23
N ALA A 211 -10.25 -7.71 -9.64
CA ALA A 211 -9.41 -8.87 -9.94
C ALA A 211 -9.17 -9.73 -8.70
N ALA A 212 -8.94 -9.11 -7.53
CA ALA A 212 -8.79 -9.80 -6.26
C ALA A 212 -10.08 -10.56 -5.88
N THR A 213 -11.24 -9.92 -6.01
CA THR A 213 -12.54 -10.54 -5.76
C THR A 213 -12.77 -11.74 -6.70
N LYS A 214 -12.55 -11.57 -8.00
CA LYS A 214 -12.70 -12.63 -9.01
C LYS A 214 -11.84 -13.86 -8.69
N ARG A 215 -10.70 -13.67 -8.02
CA ARG A 215 -9.72 -14.72 -7.68
C ARG A 215 -9.72 -15.13 -6.22
N SER A 216 -10.75 -14.78 -5.49
CA SER A 216 -10.89 -15.14 -4.06
C SER A 216 -9.73 -14.67 -3.18
N VAL A 217 -9.11 -13.54 -3.53
CA VAL A 217 -8.17 -12.83 -2.66
C VAL A 217 -8.99 -11.94 -1.73
N PRO A 218 -9.07 -12.25 -0.42
CA PRO A 218 -9.94 -11.51 0.47
C PRO A 218 -9.39 -10.12 0.77
N PRO A 219 -10.25 -9.16 1.14
CA PRO A 219 -9.82 -7.90 1.69
C PRO A 219 -9.19 -8.11 3.07
N ILE A 220 -8.25 -7.23 3.43
CA ILE A 220 -7.72 -7.18 4.80
C ILE A 220 -8.81 -6.61 5.70
N TRP A 221 -9.36 -7.45 6.57
CA TRP A 221 -10.37 -7.06 7.54
C TRP A 221 -9.71 -6.73 8.88
N LYS A 222 -9.87 -5.47 9.32
CA LYS A 222 -9.34 -4.97 10.59
C LYS A 222 -10.49 -4.47 11.46
N ALA A 223 -10.50 -4.87 12.72
CA ALA A 223 -11.46 -4.37 13.70
C ALA A 223 -10.77 -4.09 15.03
N ASN A 224 -11.42 -3.35 15.94
CA ASN A 224 -10.97 -3.36 17.32
C ASN A 224 -11.26 -4.75 17.95
N TYR A 225 -10.53 -5.11 18.98
CA TYR A 225 -10.61 -6.43 19.60
C TYR A 225 -12.03 -6.75 20.08
N ARG A 226 -12.75 -5.77 20.67
CA ARG A 226 -14.13 -5.94 21.13
C ARG A 226 -15.06 -6.38 19.99
N ARG A 227 -14.97 -5.72 18.84
CA ARG A 227 -15.79 -6.08 17.68
C ARG A 227 -15.42 -7.46 17.14
N ALA A 228 -14.15 -7.80 17.10
CA ALA A 228 -13.69 -9.12 16.68
C ALA A 228 -14.25 -10.22 17.60
N CYS A 229 -14.32 -10.01 18.93
CA CYS A 229 -14.96 -10.91 19.86
C CYS A 229 -16.47 -11.04 19.60
N GLN A 230 -17.17 -9.93 19.38
CA GLN A 230 -18.62 -9.92 19.07
C GLN A 230 -18.94 -10.67 17.76
N GLU A 231 -18.04 -10.59 16.78
CA GLU A 231 -18.16 -11.27 15.49
C GLU A 231 -17.62 -12.74 15.53
N GLY A 232 -17.05 -13.20 16.65
CA GLY A 232 -16.61 -14.58 16.89
C GLY A 232 -15.29 -14.98 16.21
N TRP A 233 -14.47 -14.02 15.73
CA TRP A 233 -13.19 -14.32 15.10
C TRP A 233 -11.97 -13.70 15.81
N ALA A 234 -12.15 -13.16 17.01
CA ALA A 234 -11.04 -12.59 17.77
C ALA A 234 -9.96 -13.67 18.05
N PRO A 235 -8.68 -13.33 17.92
CA PRO A 235 -7.61 -14.19 18.39
C PRO A 235 -7.64 -14.26 19.94
N ALA A 236 -6.98 -15.26 20.51
CA ALA A 236 -6.81 -15.35 21.96
C ALA A 236 -6.23 -14.05 22.55
N PRO A 237 -6.68 -13.61 23.73
CA PRO A 237 -6.22 -12.35 24.31
C PRO A 237 -4.72 -12.40 24.65
N THR A 238 -3.99 -11.34 24.28
CA THR A 238 -2.55 -11.20 24.50
C THR A 238 -2.19 -10.21 25.60
N ASN A 239 -3.18 -9.48 26.15
CA ASN A 239 -2.99 -8.51 27.24
C ASN A 239 -4.24 -8.42 28.12
N ASN A 240 -4.11 -7.77 29.28
CA ASN A 240 -5.18 -7.67 30.26
C ASN A 240 -6.44 -6.96 29.76
N ILE A 241 -6.30 -5.97 28.86
CA ILE A 241 -7.45 -5.26 28.27
C ILE A 241 -8.22 -6.21 27.34
N GLN A 242 -7.53 -6.94 26.49
CA GLN A 242 -8.15 -7.95 25.63
C GLN A 242 -8.80 -9.05 26.45
N LYS A 243 -8.14 -9.51 27.53
CA LYS A 243 -8.70 -10.51 28.44
C LYS A 243 -10.00 -10.03 29.08
N ALA A 244 -10.05 -8.82 29.59
CA ALA A 244 -11.26 -8.24 30.18
C ALA A 244 -12.42 -8.17 29.16
N ILE A 245 -12.13 -7.73 27.91
CA ILE A 245 -13.12 -7.67 26.83
C ILE A 245 -13.59 -9.08 26.46
N TRP A 246 -12.67 -10.04 26.37
CA TRP A 246 -12.97 -11.43 26.07
C TRP A 246 -13.90 -12.03 27.11
N ASP A 247 -13.55 -11.91 28.39
CA ASP A 247 -14.33 -12.45 29.50
C ASP A 247 -15.73 -11.79 29.55
N GLU A 248 -15.82 -10.46 29.34
CA GLU A 248 -17.10 -9.74 29.29
C GLU A 248 -18.02 -10.27 28.17
N ILE A 249 -17.51 -10.45 26.97
CA ILE A 249 -18.34 -10.85 25.82
C ILE A 249 -18.73 -12.32 25.88
N HIS A 250 -17.84 -13.21 26.37
CA HIS A 250 -18.14 -14.64 26.49
C HIS A 250 -18.94 -14.99 27.75
N ALA A 251 -19.05 -14.07 28.72
CA ALA A 251 -19.95 -14.24 29.86
C ALA A 251 -21.44 -13.98 29.49
N ILE A 252 -21.73 -13.37 28.33
CA ILE A 252 -23.10 -13.13 27.88
C ILE A 252 -23.65 -14.43 27.28
N PRO A 253 -24.75 -15.01 27.82
CA PRO A 253 -25.33 -16.23 27.25
C PRO A 253 -25.75 -16.02 25.80
N THR A 254 -25.37 -16.94 24.92
CA THR A 254 -25.57 -16.87 23.45
C THR A 254 -27.06 -16.82 23.04
N GLU A 255 -27.98 -17.10 23.96
CA GLU A 255 -29.43 -17.06 23.70
C GLU A 255 -30.01 -15.64 23.57
N SER A 256 -29.28 -14.59 24.00
CA SER A 256 -29.79 -13.21 23.98
C SER A 256 -29.53 -12.45 22.67
N ILE A 257 -28.83 -13.04 21.70
CA ILE A 257 -28.49 -12.37 20.41
C ILE A 257 -29.27 -13.00 19.25
N LYS A 258 -30.57 -13.13 19.37
CA LYS A 258 -31.43 -13.27 18.19
C LYS A 258 -31.73 -11.86 17.66
N ILE A 259 -30.87 -11.36 16.79
CA ILE A 259 -31.20 -10.22 15.93
C ILE A 259 -32.36 -10.69 15.03
N LYS A 260 -33.54 -10.13 15.26
CA LYS A 260 -34.67 -10.33 14.36
C LYS A 260 -34.26 -9.79 12.96
N PRO A 261 -34.61 -10.49 11.89
CA PRO A 261 -34.33 -10.10 10.51
C PRO A 261 -35.01 -8.80 10.11
#